data_8a50ffd8b03f7676c26844eebb8ad524
#
_entry.id   8a50ffd8b03f7676c26844eebb8ad524
#
_cell.length_a   1.000
_cell.length_b   1.000
_cell.length_c   1.000
_cell.angle_alpha   90.00
_cell.angle_beta   90.00
_cell.angle_gamma   90.00
#
_symmetry.space_group_name_H-M   'P 1'
#
loop_
_entity.id
_entity.type
_entity.pdbx_description
1 polymer ?
#
loop_
_entity_poly.entity_id
_entity_poly.type
_entity_poly.pdbx_seq_one_letter_code
_entity_poly.pdbx_strand_id
1 'polypeptide(L)'
;MAVSCLTGLLSAVFFQHLGMAELIKILFFGFHPQNAELAKLMGGGGIVSMIRVSAIICISSCYSGMFKGTHFFEGMQQLMRKLGSRITSFGSVLTASIFASSIACNQTLAIMLTHQMCDGLIDDNNEFASYLEDTAVVVAPLMPWSIAISVPLTSIGAPSVALLPAFFLYLIPLWNLLVNIVRQRRKTRSNTAVSALS
;
A
#
# COMPACT_ATOMS: atom_id res chain seq x y z
N MET A 1 -17.01 -2.36 5.29
CA MET A 1 -17.37 -3.06 4.04
C MET A 1 -18.71 -3.79 4.13
N ALA A 2 -18.93 -4.75 5.05
CA ALA A 2 -20.21 -5.47 5.15
C ALA A 2 -21.44 -4.54 5.32
N VAL A 3 -21.33 -3.52 6.18
CA VAL A 3 -22.40 -2.53 6.39
C VAL A 3 -22.70 -1.73 5.11
N SER A 4 -21.67 -1.33 4.37
CA SER A 4 -21.84 -0.58 3.11
C SER A 4 -22.51 -1.44 2.03
N CYS A 5 -22.17 -2.73 1.94
CA CYS A 5 -22.81 -3.66 1.03
C CYS A 5 -24.29 -3.88 1.41
N LEU A 6 -24.58 -4.04 2.70
CA LEU A 6 -25.93 -4.20 3.20
C LEU A 6 -26.80 -2.95 2.95
N THR A 7 -26.29 -1.76 3.25
CA THR A 7 -27.00 -0.51 2.98
C THR A 7 -27.20 -0.29 1.49
N GLY A 8 -26.23 -0.61 0.64
CA GLY A 8 -26.37 -0.56 -0.81
C GLY A 8 -27.44 -1.52 -1.33
N LEU A 9 -27.45 -2.76 -0.84
CA LEU A 9 -28.48 -3.77 -1.17
C LEU A 9 -29.88 -3.33 -0.74
N LEU A 10 -30.03 -2.87 0.50
CA LEU A 10 -31.31 -2.36 1.01
C LEU A 10 -31.80 -1.15 0.20
N SER A 11 -30.90 -0.23 -0.12
CA SER A 11 -31.19 0.94 -0.93
C SER A 11 -31.68 0.55 -2.34
N ALA A 12 -31.03 -0.43 -2.99
CA ALA A 12 -31.42 -0.92 -4.30
C ALA A 12 -32.81 -1.59 -4.28
N VAL A 13 -33.14 -2.33 -3.23
CA VAL A 13 -34.47 -2.95 -3.08
C VAL A 13 -35.54 -1.90 -2.81
N PHE A 14 -35.33 -0.98 -1.87
CA PHE A 14 -36.34 -0.03 -1.42
C PHE A 14 -36.57 1.14 -2.38
N PHE A 15 -35.49 1.69 -2.98
CA PHE A 15 -35.58 2.86 -3.84
C PHE A 15 -35.72 2.53 -5.33
N GLN A 16 -35.09 1.44 -5.79
CA GLN A 16 -35.08 1.09 -7.21
C GLN A 16 -36.07 0.00 -7.57
N HIS A 17 -36.74 -0.60 -6.57
CA HIS A 17 -37.72 -1.68 -6.75
C HIS A 17 -37.18 -2.84 -7.63
N LEU A 18 -35.85 -3.10 -7.55
CA LEU A 18 -35.24 -4.16 -8.34
C LEU A 18 -35.65 -5.53 -7.81
N GLY A 19 -35.99 -6.42 -8.73
CA GLY A 19 -36.30 -7.80 -8.38
C GLY A 19 -35.07 -8.53 -7.85
N MET A 20 -35.24 -9.47 -6.91
CA MET A 20 -34.15 -10.27 -6.33
C MET A 20 -33.26 -10.95 -7.38
N ALA A 21 -33.84 -11.40 -8.49
CA ALA A 21 -33.11 -12.02 -9.59
C ALA A 21 -32.19 -11.02 -10.32
N GLU A 22 -32.65 -9.79 -10.53
CA GLU A 22 -31.84 -8.72 -11.13
C GLU A 22 -30.73 -8.26 -10.21
N LEU A 23 -31.01 -8.16 -8.91
CA LEU A 23 -30.01 -7.84 -7.90
C LEU A 23 -28.88 -8.86 -7.87
N ILE A 24 -29.19 -10.15 -7.90
CA ILE A 24 -28.20 -11.22 -7.96
C ILE A 24 -27.41 -11.11 -9.27
N LYS A 25 -28.06 -10.85 -10.39
CA LYS A 25 -27.40 -10.68 -11.68
C LYS A 25 -26.43 -9.50 -11.69
N ILE A 26 -26.84 -8.36 -11.14
CA ILE A 26 -25.98 -7.17 -10.99
C ILE A 26 -24.81 -7.44 -10.05
N LEU A 27 -25.03 -8.14 -8.95
CA LEU A 27 -23.98 -8.50 -8.00
C LEU A 27 -22.88 -9.37 -8.63
N PHE A 28 -23.28 -10.35 -9.45
CA PHE A 28 -22.32 -11.26 -10.09
C PHE A 28 -21.68 -10.68 -11.35
N PHE A 29 -22.47 -10.11 -12.25
CA PHE A 29 -22.02 -9.64 -13.56
C PHE A 29 -21.73 -8.13 -13.62
N GLY A 30 -22.12 -7.40 -12.58
CA GLY A 30 -21.96 -5.95 -12.52
C GLY A 30 -23.12 -5.17 -13.11
N PHE A 31 -23.11 -3.87 -12.84
CA PHE A 31 -24.11 -2.93 -13.32
C PHE A 31 -23.66 -2.35 -14.67
N HIS A 32 -24.45 -2.55 -15.70
CA HIS A 32 -24.24 -1.97 -17.04
C HIS A 32 -25.34 -0.98 -17.36
N PRO A 33 -25.15 0.32 -17.08
CA PRO A 33 -26.12 1.34 -17.42
C PRO A 33 -26.25 1.49 -18.95
N GLN A 34 -27.47 1.75 -19.43
CA GLN A 34 -27.75 1.91 -20.86
C GLN A 34 -27.12 3.18 -21.47
N ASN A 35 -26.81 4.17 -20.65
CA ASN A 35 -26.14 5.39 -21.10
C ASN A 35 -24.62 5.21 -21.14
N ALA A 36 -24.00 5.42 -22.30
CA ALA A 36 -22.57 5.21 -22.54
C ALA A 36 -21.66 6.07 -21.62
N GLU A 37 -22.07 7.27 -21.24
CA GLU A 37 -21.32 8.13 -20.31
C GLU A 37 -21.39 7.62 -18.86
N LEU A 38 -22.57 7.17 -18.42
CA LEU A 38 -22.75 6.54 -17.12
C LEU A 38 -22.03 5.19 -17.04
N ALA A 39 -21.96 4.44 -18.13
CA ALA A 39 -21.22 3.17 -18.20
C ALA A 39 -19.73 3.37 -17.98
N LYS A 40 -19.14 4.49 -18.42
CA LYS A 40 -17.72 4.82 -18.16
C LYS A 40 -17.45 5.18 -16.71
N LEU A 41 -18.40 5.83 -16.03
CA LEU A 41 -18.23 6.30 -14.67
C LEU A 41 -18.67 5.27 -13.61
N MET A 42 -19.71 4.50 -13.88
CA MET A 42 -20.36 3.61 -12.92
C MET A 42 -20.42 2.15 -13.38
N GLY A 43 -19.87 1.81 -14.55
CA GLY A 43 -19.80 0.44 -15.05
C GLY A 43 -18.86 -0.39 -14.18
N GLY A 44 -19.43 -1.19 -13.28
CA GLY A 44 -18.69 -2.10 -12.41
C GLY A 44 -18.87 -3.54 -12.85
N GLY A 45 -17.80 -4.31 -12.93
CA GLY A 45 -17.80 -5.70 -13.43
C GLY A 45 -18.27 -6.76 -12.44
N GLY A 46 -18.92 -6.41 -11.35
CA GLY A 46 -19.43 -7.36 -10.34
C GLY A 46 -18.33 -8.28 -9.74
N ILE A 47 -18.77 -9.34 -9.07
CA ILE A 47 -17.87 -10.33 -8.44
C ILE A 47 -17.00 -11.05 -9.48
N VAL A 48 -17.52 -11.28 -10.68
CA VAL A 48 -16.77 -11.99 -11.75
C VAL A 48 -15.53 -11.22 -12.19
N SER A 49 -15.60 -9.89 -12.25
CA SER A 49 -14.42 -9.08 -12.58
C SER A 49 -13.34 -9.13 -11.48
N MET A 50 -13.75 -9.34 -10.23
CA MET A 50 -12.83 -9.45 -9.11
C MET A 50 -12.06 -10.77 -9.08
N ILE A 51 -12.53 -11.82 -9.75
CA ILE A 51 -11.83 -13.12 -9.83
C ILE A 51 -10.43 -12.93 -10.44
N ARG A 52 -10.31 -12.13 -11.49
CA ARG A 52 -9.01 -11.84 -12.12
C ARG A 52 -8.04 -11.15 -11.16
N VAL A 53 -8.53 -10.14 -10.44
CA VAL A 53 -7.74 -9.41 -9.44
C VAL A 53 -7.36 -10.33 -8.27
N SER A 54 -8.31 -11.14 -7.78
CA SER A 54 -8.07 -12.12 -6.73
C SER A 54 -7.03 -13.16 -7.14
N ALA A 55 -7.07 -13.66 -8.37
CA ALA A 55 -6.08 -14.60 -8.88
C ALA A 55 -4.67 -13.99 -8.91
N ILE A 56 -4.54 -12.73 -9.34
CA ILE A 56 -3.26 -12.01 -9.33
C ILE A 56 -2.75 -11.85 -7.89
N ILE A 57 -3.63 -11.49 -6.94
CA ILE A 57 -3.25 -11.33 -5.53
C ILE A 57 -2.82 -12.68 -4.93
N CYS A 58 -3.55 -13.77 -5.21
CA CYS A 58 -3.19 -15.11 -4.74
C CYS A 58 -1.82 -15.55 -5.26
N ILE A 59 -1.58 -15.39 -6.56
CA ILE A 59 -0.28 -15.73 -7.17
C ILE A 59 0.84 -14.87 -6.56
N SER A 60 0.62 -13.56 -6.42
CA SER A 60 1.58 -12.65 -5.79
C SER A 60 1.87 -13.02 -4.34
N SER A 61 0.87 -13.50 -3.59
CA SER A 61 1.05 -13.95 -2.20
C SER A 61 1.92 -15.20 -2.10
N CYS A 62 1.88 -16.08 -3.11
CA CYS A 62 2.77 -17.25 -3.17
C CYS A 62 4.24 -16.86 -3.21
N TYR A 63 4.60 -15.76 -3.88
CA TYR A 63 5.98 -15.26 -3.90
C TYR A 63 6.48 -14.89 -2.49
N SER A 64 5.64 -14.29 -1.66
CA SER A 64 6.00 -13.97 -0.28
C SER A 64 6.36 -15.19 0.54
N GLY A 65 5.63 -16.31 0.35
CA GLY A 65 5.94 -17.58 0.98
C GLY A 65 7.26 -18.19 0.50
N MET A 66 7.54 -18.11 -0.81
CA MET A 66 8.79 -18.61 -1.39
C MET A 66 10.01 -17.84 -0.87
N PHE A 67 9.92 -16.52 -0.76
CA PHE A 67 10.99 -15.68 -0.22
C PHE A 67 11.32 -16.01 1.23
N LYS A 68 10.31 -16.35 2.07
CA LYS A 68 10.54 -16.81 3.44
C LYS A 68 11.33 -18.12 3.50
N GLY A 69 11.04 -19.07 2.60
CA GLY A 69 11.68 -20.38 2.58
C GLY A 69 13.12 -20.39 2.08
N THR A 70 13.55 -19.36 1.34
CA THR A 70 14.87 -19.31 0.69
C THR A 70 15.93 -18.52 1.47
N HIS A 71 15.67 -18.10 2.72
CA HIS A 71 16.59 -17.25 3.52
C HIS A 71 17.05 -15.97 2.81
N PHE A 72 16.36 -15.59 1.73
CA PHE A 72 16.69 -14.40 0.94
C PHE A 72 16.67 -13.12 1.78
N PHE A 73 15.78 -13.07 2.76
CA PHE A 73 15.63 -11.90 3.62
C PHE A 73 16.76 -11.71 4.63
N GLU A 74 17.52 -12.75 5.00
CA GLU A 74 18.62 -12.63 5.98
C GLU A 74 19.70 -11.67 5.51
N GLY A 75 20.11 -11.77 4.24
CA GLY A 75 21.06 -10.85 3.64
C GLY A 75 20.52 -9.42 3.54
N MET A 76 19.23 -9.30 3.23
CA MET A 76 18.54 -8.02 3.12
C MET A 76 18.37 -7.35 4.48
N GLN A 77 18.02 -8.10 5.52
CA GLN A 77 17.93 -7.61 6.90
C GLN A 77 19.28 -7.08 7.40
N GLN A 78 20.38 -7.79 7.13
CA GLN A 78 21.72 -7.31 7.48
C GLN A 78 22.08 -6.00 6.77
N LEU A 79 21.69 -5.87 5.49
CA LEU A 79 21.88 -4.64 4.74
C LEU A 79 21.05 -3.49 5.33
N MET A 80 19.79 -3.75 5.66
CA MET A 80 18.90 -2.73 6.26
C MET A 80 19.39 -2.30 7.65
N ARG A 81 19.88 -3.23 8.47
CA ARG A 81 20.49 -2.91 9.77
C ARG A 81 21.75 -2.04 9.62
N LYS A 82 22.60 -2.32 8.65
CA LYS A 82 23.78 -1.47 8.33
C LYS A 82 23.35 -0.08 7.86
N LEU A 83 22.30 0.00 7.06
CA LEU A 83 21.77 1.27 6.59
C LEU A 83 21.16 2.08 7.74
N GLY A 84 20.39 1.43 8.63
CA GLY A 84 19.78 2.03 9.81
C GLY A 84 20.76 2.65 10.78
N SER A 85 21.91 2.02 10.94
CA SER A 85 22.99 2.57 11.78
C SER A 85 23.66 3.81 11.17
N ARG A 86 23.58 3.99 9.85
CA ARG A 86 24.21 5.13 9.14
C ARG A 86 23.28 6.29 8.83
N ILE A 87 22.01 6.01 8.52
CA ILE A 87 21.06 7.06 8.11
C ILE A 87 20.07 7.33 9.24
N THR A 88 19.04 6.50 9.35
CA THR A 88 18.00 6.48 10.41
C THR A 88 17.23 5.20 10.27
N SER A 89 16.54 4.72 11.32
CA SER A 89 15.65 3.57 11.23
C SER A 89 14.55 3.82 10.18
N PHE A 90 13.96 5.02 10.15
CA PHE A 90 13.00 5.42 9.12
C PHE A 90 13.58 5.37 7.70
N GLY A 91 14.81 5.87 7.50
CA GLY A 91 15.49 5.83 6.20
C GLY A 91 15.71 4.41 5.69
N SER A 92 15.98 3.45 6.58
CA SER A 92 16.10 2.03 6.22
C SER A 92 14.76 1.44 5.80
N VAL A 93 13.68 1.72 6.54
CA VAL A 93 12.33 1.29 6.18
C VAL A 93 11.91 1.90 4.84
N LEU A 94 12.21 3.18 4.60
CA LEU A 94 11.94 3.84 3.32
C LEU A 94 12.70 3.19 2.16
N THR A 95 13.97 2.88 2.32
CA THR A 95 14.77 2.22 1.28
C THR A 95 14.24 0.80 1.01
N ALA A 96 13.91 0.05 2.07
CA ALA A 96 13.30 -1.26 1.96
C ALA A 96 11.94 -1.20 1.24
N SER A 97 11.12 -0.19 1.54
CA SER A 97 9.80 -0.01 0.92
C SER A 97 9.89 0.32 -0.56
N ILE A 98 10.85 1.15 -0.99
CA ILE A 98 11.10 1.44 -2.41
C ILE A 98 11.49 0.15 -3.14
N PHE A 99 12.41 -0.62 -2.55
CA PHE A 99 12.85 -1.88 -3.14
C PHE A 99 11.72 -2.91 -3.20
N ALA A 100 10.99 -3.11 -2.10
CA ALA A 100 9.86 -4.02 -2.03
C ALA A 100 8.74 -3.63 -3.00
N SER A 101 8.39 -2.33 -3.09
CA SER A 101 7.36 -1.83 -4.00
C SER A 101 7.76 -1.96 -5.47
N SER A 102 9.06 -1.90 -5.79
CA SER A 102 9.56 -2.10 -7.15
C SER A 102 9.36 -3.54 -7.65
N ILE A 103 9.36 -4.51 -6.73
CA ILE A 103 9.15 -5.93 -7.06
C ILE A 103 7.67 -6.32 -6.92
N ALA A 104 6.97 -5.69 -5.97
CA ALA A 104 5.59 -6.02 -5.67
C ALA A 104 4.62 -5.48 -6.72
N CYS A 105 3.69 -6.34 -7.16
CA CYS A 105 2.59 -5.93 -8.04
C CYS A 105 1.42 -5.31 -7.29
N ASN A 106 1.37 -5.47 -5.96
CA ASN A 106 0.30 -4.95 -5.11
C ASN A 106 0.85 -4.40 -3.81
N GLN A 107 0.09 -3.48 -3.20
CA GLN A 107 0.47 -2.78 -1.98
C GLN A 107 0.60 -3.74 -0.78
N THR A 108 -0.26 -4.72 -0.65
CA THR A 108 -0.22 -5.70 0.46
C THR A 108 1.10 -6.45 0.46
N LEU A 109 1.55 -6.92 -0.72
CA LEU A 109 2.83 -7.60 -0.86
C LEU A 109 4.00 -6.65 -0.53
N ALA A 110 3.95 -5.41 -1.00
CA ALA A 110 4.98 -4.40 -0.69
C ALA A 110 5.13 -4.19 0.83
N ILE A 111 4.02 -4.04 1.56
CA ILE A 111 4.01 -3.89 3.02
C ILE A 111 4.59 -5.14 3.70
N MET A 112 4.14 -6.33 3.29
CA MET A 112 4.63 -7.59 3.87
C MET A 112 6.13 -7.80 3.64
N LEU A 113 6.61 -7.52 2.44
CA LEU A 113 8.04 -7.62 2.13
C LEU A 113 8.86 -6.60 2.92
N THR A 114 8.41 -5.35 2.99
CA THR A 114 9.08 -4.29 3.78
C THR A 114 9.14 -4.68 5.26
N HIS A 115 8.03 -5.18 5.81
CA HIS A 115 8.00 -5.67 7.19
C HIS A 115 9.05 -6.77 7.41
N GLN A 116 9.10 -7.79 6.54
CA GLN A 116 10.02 -8.90 6.65
C GLN A 116 11.50 -8.48 6.50
N MET A 117 11.78 -7.49 5.64
CA MET A 117 13.13 -6.96 5.45
C MET A 117 13.62 -6.12 6.63
N CYS A 118 12.71 -5.48 7.35
CA CYS A 118 13.03 -4.58 8.47
C CYS A 118 12.72 -5.21 9.84
N ASP A 119 12.38 -6.50 9.88
CA ASP A 119 12.07 -7.22 11.11
C ASP A 119 13.25 -7.17 12.10
N GLY A 120 12.96 -6.82 13.35
CA GLY A 120 13.97 -6.63 14.41
C GLY A 120 14.87 -5.39 14.23
N LEU A 121 14.48 -4.43 13.38
CA LEU A 121 15.17 -3.13 13.25
C LEU A 121 14.66 -2.11 14.27
N ILE A 122 13.40 -2.23 14.67
CA ILE A 122 12.69 -1.33 15.57
C ILE A 122 11.99 -2.17 16.63
N ASP A 123 12.24 -1.86 17.91
CA ASP A 123 11.67 -2.64 19.02
C ASP A 123 10.19 -2.27 19.30
N ASP A 124 9.79 -1.03 18.99
CA ASP A 124 8.41 -0.58 19.19
C ASP A 124 7.55 -0.88 17.94
N ASN A 125 6.62 -1.81 18.09
CA ASN A 125 5.70 -2.21 17.04
C ASN A 125 4.81 -1.05 16.54
N ASN A 126 4.45 -0.10 17.40
CA ASN A 126 3.61 1.04 17.01
C ASN A 126 4.41 2.02 16.16
N GLU A 127 5.66 2.29 16.54
CA GLU A 127 6.56 3.13 15.75
C GLU A 127 6.83 2.47 14.39
N PHE A 128 7.06 1.17 14.36
CA PHE A 128 7.27 0.42 13.13
C PHE A 128 6.04 0.43 12.21
N ALA A 129 4.84 0.26 12.75
CA ALA A 129 3.59 0.36 12.00
C ALA A 129 3.44 1.75 11.36
N SER A 130 3.70 2.82 12.12
CA SER A 130 3.66 4.19 11.58
C SER A 130 4.69 4.41 10.46
N TYR A 131 5.88 3.83 10.59
CA TYR A 131 6.89 3.92 9.53
C TYR A 131 6.47 3.16 8.27
N LEU A 132 5.79 2.03 8.39
CA LEU A 132 5.25 1.29 7.24
C LEU A 132 4.14 2.07 6.53
N GLU A 133 3.26 2.74 7.30
CA GLU A 133 2.21 3.60 6.74
C GLU A 133 2.81 4.77 5.96
N ASP A 134 3.80 5.45 6.53
CA ASP A 134 4.42 6.62 5.91
C ASP A 134 5.39 6.28 4.76
N THR A 135 5.73 5.01 4.58
CA THR A 135 6.66 4.54 3.54
C THR A 135 6.01 3.56 2.57
N ALA A 136 5.81 2.30 2.95
CA ALA A 136 5.35 1.25 2.04
C ALA A 136 3.95 1.51 1.46
N VAL A 137 3.04 2.05 2.28
CA VAL A 137 1.67 2.36 1.84
C VAL A 137 1.67 3.51 0.84
N VAL A 138 2.52 4.51 1.02
CA VAL A 138 2.58 5.72 0.20
C VAL A 138 3.43 5.50 -1.06
N VAL A 139 4.50 4.72 -0.96
CA VAL A 139 5.42 4.44 -2.08
C VAL A 139 4.83 3.42 -3.08
N ALA A 140 4.09 2.42 -2.61
CA ALA A 140 3.53 1.39 -3.50
C ALA A 140 2.63 1.94 -4.63
N PRO A 141 1.77 2.95 -4.42
CA PRO A 141 1.00 3.58 -5.49
C PRO A 141 1.84 4.38 -6.50
N LEU A 142 3.08 4.74 -6.17
CA LEU A 142 3.97 5.44 -7.11
C LEU A 142 4.52 4.51 -8.20
N MET A 143 4.43 3.19 -8.03
CA MET A 143 4.88 2.23 -9.02
C MET A 143 3.81 2.08 -10.12
N PRO A 144 4.16 2.37 -11.41
CA PRO A 144 3.19 2.39 -12.51
C PRO A 144 2.47 1.05 -12.76
N TRP A 145 3.10 -0.06 -12.38
CA TRP A 145 2.54 -1.42 -12.51
C TRP A 145 1.77 -1.89 -11.28
N SER A 146 1.71 -1.08 -10.22
CA SER A 146 0.98 -1.42 -9.01
C SER A 146 -0.53 -1.36 -9.22
N ILE A 147 -1.24 -2.38 -8.75
CA ILE A 147 -2.71 -2.42 -8.75
C ILE A 147 -3.28 -1.26 -7.92
N ALA A 148 -2.55 -0.82 -6.89
CA ALA A 148 -2.97 0.26 -6.01
C ALA A 148 -3.26 1.58 -6.73
N ILE A 149 -2.56 1.84 -7.84
CA ILE A 149 -2.77 3.04 -8.65
C ILE A 149 -3.50 2.75 -9.95
N SER A 150 -3.31 1.58 -10.56
CA SER A 150 -3.93 1.27 -11.84
C SER A 150 -5.46 1.25 -11.77
N VAL A 151 -6.03 0.75 -10.66
CA VAL A 151 -7.49 0.71 -10.46
C VAL A 151 -8.08 2.11 -10.34
N PRO A 152 -7.62 3.03 -9.49
CA PRO A 152 -8.11 4.40 -9.45
C PRO A 152 -7.97 5.13 -10.80
N LEU A 153 -6.79 5.06 -11.44
CA LEU A 153 -6.56 5.73 -12.72
C LEU A 153 -7.50 5.24 -13.82
N THR A 154 -7.69 3.93 -13.92
CA THR A 154 -8.63 3.35 -14.92
C THR A 154 -10.07 3.74 -14.62
N SER A 155 -10.46 3.82 -13.35
CA SER A 155 -11.82 4.21 -12.94
C SER A 155 -12.17 5.65 -13.34
N ILE A 156 -11.20 6.57 -13.28
CA ILE A 156 -11.40 7.98 -13.67
C ILE A 156 -10.96 8.29 -15.11
N GLY A 157 -10.47 7.27 -15.84
CA GLY A 157 -9.97 7.45 -17.21
C GLY A 157 -8.72 8.33 -17.31
N ALA A 158 -7.93 8.45 -16.23
CA ALA A 158 -6.74 9.28 -16.21
C ALA A 158 -5.50 8.51 -16.72
N PRO A 159 -4.60 9.18 -17.45
CA PRO A 159 -3.35 8.57 -17.87
C PRO A 159 -2.38 8.42 -16.69
N SER A 160 -1.42 7.48 -16.78
CA SER A 160 -0.41 7.24 -15.73
C SER A 160 0.46 8.47 -15.42
N VAL A 161 0.56 9.44 -16.35
CA VAL A 161 1.25 10.72 -16.14
C VAL A 161 0.60 11.56 -15.03
N ALA A 162 -0.68 11.33 -14.72
CA ALA A 162 -1.38 11.99 -13.61
C ALA A 162 -0.77 11.68 -12.22
N LEU A 163 0.13 10.70 -12.13
CA LEU A 163 0.93 10.43 -10.91
C LEU A 163 1.99 11.52 -10.63
N LEU A 164 2.51 12.18 -11.65
CA LEU A 164 3.56 13.20 -11.47
C LEU A 164 3.13 14.36 -10.59
N PRO A 165 1.91 14.95 -10.74
CA PRO A 165 1.42 16.01 -9.86
C PRO A 165 0.90 15.51 -8.50
N ALA A 166 0.96 14.23 -8.19
CA ALA A 166 0.55 13.67 -6.90
C ALA A 166 1.60 13.96 -5.80
N PHE A 167 1.89 15.25 -5.57
CA PHE A 167 2.91 15.72 -4.62
C PHE A 167 2.74 15.14 -3.21
N PHE A 168 1.53 14.83 -2.80
CA PHE A 168 1.24 14.21 -1.51
C PHE A 168 2.01 12.90 -1.28
N LEU A 169 2.08 12.05 -2.30
CA LEU A 169 2.77 10.76 -2.22
C LEU A 169 4.29 10.89 -2.09
N TYR A 170 4.87 11.97 -2.59
CA TYR A 170 6.31 12.24 -2.48
C TYR A 170 6.65 13.02 -1.20
N LEU A 171 5.80 13.97 -0.82
CA LEU A 171 6.07 14.86 0.30
C LEU A 171 6.01 14.16 1.65
N ILE A 172 5.11 13.20 1.86
CA ILE A 172 4.98 12.47 3.13
C ILE A 172 6.28 11.75 3.49
N PRO A 173 6.82 10.82 2.66
CA PRO A 173 8.04 10.10 3.04
C PRO A 173 9.25 11.03 3.15
N LEU A 174 9.34 12.09 2.32
CA LEU A 174 10.42 13.07 2.40
C LEU A 174 10.34 13.91 3.67
N TRP A 175 9.15 14.39 4.04
CA TRP A 175 8.95 15.15 5.27
C TRP A 175 9.29 14.32 6.51
N ASN A 176 8.78 13.10 6.58
CA ASN A 176 9.07 12.21 7.69
C ASN A 176 10.56 11.82 7.77
N LEU A 177 11.23 11.65 6.63
CA LEU A 177 12.67 11.44 6.60
C LEU A 177 13.41 12.65 7.21
N LEU A 178 13.07 13.86 6.81
CA LEU A 178 13.68 15.08 7.36
C LEU A 178 13.44 15.21 8.87
N VAL A 179 12.20 14.99 9.32
CA VAL A 179 11.86 15.05 10.75
C VAL A 179 12.65 14.02 11.55
N ASN A 180 12.77 12.79 11.06
CA ASN A 180 13.52 11.74 11.73
C ASN A 180 15.04 12.03 11.77
N ILE A 181 15.62 12.57 10.72
CA ILE A 181 17.03 13.01 10.70
C ILE A 181 17.27 14.10 11.75
N VAL A 182 16.38 15.09 11.83
CA VAL A 182 16.49 16.18 12.82
C VAL A 182 16.34 15.66 14.24
N ARG A 183 15.37 14.76 14.49
CA ARG A 183 15.18 14.13 15.81
C ARG A 183 16.41 13.33 16.23
N GLN A 184 16.99 12.54 15.35
CA GLN A 184 18.15 11.73 15.65
C GLN A 184 19.38 12.59 15.96
N ARG A 185 19.63 13.66 15.19
CA ARG A 185 20.70 14.62 15.46
C ARG A 185 20.55 15.30 16.83
N ARG A 186 19.33 15.66 17.24
CA ARG A 186 19.06 16.23 18.57
C ARG A 186 19.35 15.22 19.68
N LYS A 187 18.93 13.96 19.52
CA LYS A 187 19.18 12.89 20.50
C LYS A 187 20.67 12.60 20.70
N THR A 188 21.44 12.56 19.61
CA THR A 188 22.89 12.38 19.67
C THR A 188 23.57 13.54 20.38
N ARG A 189 23.17 14.77 20.10
CA ARG A 189 23.71 15.98 20.77
C ARG A 189 23.43 16.01 22.26
N SER A 190 22.23 15.60 22.69
CA SER A 190 21.86 15.50 24.10
C SER A 190 22.70 14.45 24.84
N ASN A 191 22.89 13.28 24.25
CA ASN A 191 23.70 12.22 24.86
C ASN A 191 25.19 12.58 24.97
N THR A 192 25.75 13.28 23.98
CA THR A 192 27.13 13.78 24.03
C THR A 192 27.31 14.85 25.10
N ALA A 193 26.30 15.70 25.31
CA ALA A 193 26.34 16.71 26.38
C ALA A 193 26.28 16.10 27.79
N VAL A 194 25.50 15.03 27.98
CA VAL A 194 25.39 14.31 29.26
C VAL A 194 26.68 13.54 29.55
N SER A 195 27.32 12.91 28.56
CA SER A 195 28.58 12.18 28.73
C SER A 195 29.80 13.10 28.93
N ALA A 196 29.68 14.39 28.61
CA ALA A 196 30.73 15.38 28.86
C ALA A 196 30.64 16.02 30.26
N LEU A 197 29.53 15.77 30.98
CA LEU A 197 29.29 16.27 32.33
C LEU A 197 29.49 15.19 33.42
N SER A 198 29.64 13.94 33.05
CA SER A 198 29.99 12.80 33.92
C SER A 198 31.50 12.52 33.90
#